data_104fc593a91b93ea8a59f331121d35dc
#
_entry.id   104fc593a91b93ea8a59f331121d35dc
#
_cell.length_a   1.000
_cell.length_b   1.000
_cell.length_c   1.000
_cell.angle_alpha   90.00
_cell.angle_beta   90.00
_cell.angle_gamma   90.00
#
_symmetry.space_group_name_H-M   'P 1'
#
loop_
_entity.id
_entity.type
_entity.pdbx_description
1 polymer ?
#
loop_
_entity_poly.entity_id
_entity_poly.type
_entity_poly.pdbx_seq_one_letter_code
_entity_poly.pdbx_strand_id
1 'polypeptide(L)'
;RVIYSYDTKFDVYTTDEEGFVVNTDGSNLTDSGISNMVDSMPAGGSQGGGMPMMGGTSSSGIFSEIMPGQGETLISSAITENYDVVNGTWPTKYNEVVLVLDQNNEISTSNLYKLGFLPAKEYKELIEKIENGEEISIDLKKLTYDEVLNKKLNMLLETDYYTKNENGNFDRLEETQEDLEKLLEKSVELDIVGVVKLKEGVDNALITSPLGYTKALTDYIIENTNKSPV
;
A
#
# COMPACT_ATOMS: atom_id res chain seq x y z
N ARG A 1 13.03 -14.23 22.31
CA ARG A 1 12.99 -12.84 21.82
C ARG A 1 11.54 -12.37 21.78
N VAL A 2 11.23 -11.21 22.32
CA VAL A 2 9.91 -10.58 22.22
C VAL A 2 10.05 -9.49 21.14
N ILE A 3 9.20 -9.56 20.13
CA ILE A 3 9.05 -8.51 19.10
C ILE A 3 7.72 -7.83 19.42
N TYR A 4 7.75 -6.53 19.63
CA TYR A 4 6.54 -5.74 19.77
C TYR A 4 6.15 -5.23 18.39
N SER A 5 4.91 -5.48 17.96
CA SER A 5 4.30 -4.81 16.82
C SER A 5 3.20 -3.90 17.33
N TYR A 6 3.06 -2.76 16.69
CA TYR A 6 2.02 -1.78 16.98
C TYR A 6 1.01 -1.80 15.85
N ASP A 7 -0.26 -1.80 16.18
CA ASP A 7 -1.34 -1.58 15.22
C ASP A 7 -1.49 -0.07 15.02
N THR A 8 -0.73 0.46 14.06
CA THR A 8 -0.77 1.89 13.70
C THR A 8 -1.74 2.09 12.54
N LYS A 9 -2.63 3.10 12.68
CA LYS A 9 -3.56 3.49 11.63
C LYS A 9 -3.03 4.69 10.86
N PHE A 10 -2.97 4.57 9.57
CA PHE A 10 -2.62 5.63 8.63
C PHE A 10 -3.23 5.29 7.28
N ASP A 11 -3.56 6.31 6.51
CA ASP A 11 -4.03 6.15 5.15
C ASP A 11 -2.95 6.60 4.17
N VAL A 12 -2.86 5.94 3.04
CA VAL A 12 -1.93 6.33 1.98
C VAL A 12 -2.71 6.53 0.69
N TYR A 13 -2.48 7.66 0.09
CA TYR A 13 -3.10 8.05 -1.18
C TYR A 13 -2.05 8.18 -2.27
N THR A 14 -2.48 7.98 -3.48
CA THR A 14 -1.69 8.23 -4.68
C THR A 14 -2.61 8.85 -5.73
N THR A 15 -2.01 9.38 -6.79
CA THR A 15 -2.78 9.90 -7.93
C THR A 15 -2.54 9.01 -9.12
N ASP A 16 -3.60 8.60 -9.82
CA ASP A 16 -3.47 7.82 -11.04
C ASP A 16 -3.07 8.68 -12.26
N GLU A 17 -2.96 8.06 -13.44
CA GLU A 17 -2.55 8.74 -14.67
C GLU A 17 -3.59 9.78 -15.16
N GLU A 18 -4.85 9.67 -14.73
CA GLU A 18 -5.93 10.59 -15.07
C GLU A 18 -6.13 11.71 -14.03
N GLY A 19 -5.33 11.70 -12.94
CA GLY A 19 -5.39 12.69 -11.86
C GLY A 19 -6.39 12.35 -10.76
N PHE A 20 -6.95 11.14 -10.73
CA PHE A 20 -7.84 10.70 -9.65
C PHE A 20 -7.02 10.30 -8.42
N VAL A 21 -7.43 10.78 -7.24
CA VAL A 21 -6.81 10.41 -5.96
C VAL A 21 -7.33 9.05 -5.52
N VAL A 22 -6.44 8.08 -5.47
CA VAL A 22 -6.72 6.69 -5.09
C VAL A 22 -6.28 6.47 -3.65
N ASN A 23 -7.17 5.94 -2.80
CA ASN A 23 -6.75 5.35 -1.53
C ASN A 23 -6.13 3.98 -1.82
N THR A 24 -4.90 3.76 -1.37
CA THR A 24 -4.17 2.52 -1.66
C THR A 24 -4.79 1.27 -1.03
N ASP A 25 -5.71 1.41 -0.07
CA ASP A 25 -6.51 0.29 0.43
C ASP A 25 -7.60 -0.17 -0.57
N GLY A 26 -7.88 0.67 -1.59
CA GLY A 26 -8.87 0.43 -2.62
C GLY A 26 -10.29 0.83 -2.22
N SER A 27 -10.49 1.44 -1.06
CA SER A 27 -11.82 1.80 -0.54
C SER A 27 -12.59 2.76 -1.45
N ASN A 28 -11.90 3.65 -2.16
CA ASN A 28 -12.51 4.61 -3.06
C ASN A 28 -12.47 4.21 -4.55
N LEU A 29 -11.99 2.99 -4.85
CA LEU A 29 -12.03 2.45 -6.21
C LEU A 29 -13.39 1.85 -6.56
N THR A 30 -14.19 1.46 -5.56
CA THR A 30 -15.53 0.90 -5.75
C THR A 30 -16.50 1.52 -4.76
N ASP A 31 -17.73 1.77 -5.21
CA ASP A 31 -18.84 2.27 -4.37
C ASP A 31 -19.45 1.14 -3.51
N SER A 32 -19.08 -0.10 -3.74
CA SER A 32 -19.60 -1.29 -3.06
C SER A 32 -18.46 -2.22 -2.68
N GLY A 33 -18.52 -2.83 -1.50
CA GLY A 33 -17.50 -3.70 -0.91
C GLY A 33 -17.09 -4.97 -1.70
N ILE A 34 -17.10 -4.91 -3.03
CA ILE A 34 -16.77 -5.99 -3.98
C ILE A 34 -15.27 -6.07 -4.27
N SER A 35 -14.46 -5.17 -3.72
CA SER A 35 -13.00 -5.16 -3.91
C SER A 35 -12.33 -6.52 -3.63
N ASN A 36 -12.93 -7.34 -2.76
CA ASN A 36 -12.44 -8.69 -2.43
C ASN A 36 -12.53 -9.69 -3.60
N MET A 37 -13.35 -9.45 -4.62
CA MET A 37 -13.45 -10.34 -5.78
C MET A 37 -12.28 -10.19 -6.76
N VAL A 38 -11.79 -8.97 -6.95
CA VAL A 38 -10.66 -8.70 -7.84
C VAL A 38 -9.33 -9.10 -7.21
N ASP A 39 -9.22 -9.01 -5.88
CA ASP A 39 -8.04 -9.47 -5.13
C ASP A 39 -7.81 -10.98 -5.26
N SER A 40 -8.84 -11.75 -5.63
CA SER A 40 -8.76 -13.20 -5.85
C SER A 40 -8.47 -13.60 -7.30
N MET A 41 -8.33 -12.63 -8.23
CA MET A 41 -7.98 -12.95 -9.62
C MET A 41 -6.47 -13.12 -9.78
N PRO A 42 -5.99 -14.30 -10.23
CA PRO A 42 -4.57 -14.48 -10.52
C PRO A 42 -4.17 -13.63 -11.73
N ALA A 43 -3.04 -12.94 -11.64
CA ALA A 43 -2.36 -12.38 -12.78
C ALA A 43 -1.91 -13.52 -13.71
N GLY A 44 -2.67 -13.76 -14.80
CA GLY A 44 -2.35 -14.83 -15.77
C GLY A 44 -2.88 -16.21 -15.34
N GLY A 45 -3.99 -16.60 -15.96
CA GLY A 45 -4.78 -17.80 -15.69
C GLY A 45 -4.00 -19.07 -15.37
N SER A 46 -4.07 -19.49 -14.12
CA SER A 46 -3.90 -20.88 -13.72
C SER A 46 -4.78 -21.14 -12.51
N GLN A 47 -5.69 -22.08 -12.69
CA GLN A 47 -6.68 -22.55 -11.76
C GLN A 47 -6.01 -23.37 -10.64
N GLY A 48 -5.93 -22.79 -9.44
CA GLY A 48 -5.46 -23.49 -8.25
C GLY A 48 -6.07 -22.87 -7.00
N GLY A 49 -7.10 -23.50 -6.46
CA GLY A 49 -7.84 -23.04 -5.30
C GLY A 49 -6.98 -23.05 -4.03
N GLY A 50 -6.72 -21.90 -3.47
CA GLY A 50 -6.21 -21.70 -2.12
C GLY A 50 -7.13 -20.73 -1.40
N MET A 51 -7.72 -21.17 -0.27
CA MET A 51 -8.54 -20.31 0.58
C MET A 51 -7.69 -19.18 1.18
N PRO A 52 -8.19 -17.93 1.25
CA PRO A 52 -7.49 -16.86 1.91
C PRO A 52 -7.41 -17.14 3.41
N MET A 53 -6.21 -17.29 3.94
CA MET A 53 -5.96 -17.31 5.37
C MET A 53 -6.20 -15.91 5.95
N MET A 54 -7.21 -15.84 6.79
CA MET A 54 -7.53 -14.69 7.63
C MET A 54 -6.41 -14.49 8.65
N GLY A 55 -5.62 -13.44 8.50
CA GLY A 55 -4.52 -13.15 9.42
C GLY A 55 -4.10 -11.70 9.39
N GLY A 56 -4.45 -10.94 10.43
CA GLY A 56 -3.84 -9.66 10.81
C GLY A 56 -4.48 -8.43 10.18
N THR A 57 -5.32 -7.76 10.95
CA THR A 57 -5.85 -6.41 10.68
C THR A 57 -4.72 -5.39 10.74
N SER A 58 -4.02 -5.18 9.65
CA SER A 58 -3.25 -3.95 9.43
C SER A 58 -4.08 -3.02 8.56
N SER A 59 -4.02 -1.75 8.86
CA SER A 59 -4.78 -0.64 8.26
C SER A 59 -4.42 -0.38 6.80
N SER A 60 -4.37 -1.12 5.93
CA SER A 60 -4.40 -1.21 4.49
C SER A 60 -3.63 -2.46 4.05
N GLY A 61 -4.31 -3.42 3.45
CA GLY A 61 -3.71 -4.66 2.98
C GLY A 61 -2.56 -4.51 1.95
N ILE A 62 -2.16 -3.28 1.66
CA ILE A 62 -1.07 -2.90 0.76
C ILE A 62 0.26 -2.71 1.50
N PHE A 63 0.25 -2.33 2.78
CA PHE A 63 1.46 -2.05 3.56
C PHE A 63 1.69 -3.09 4.65
N SER A 64 2.95 -3.48 4.86
CA SER A 64 3.36 -4.26 6.02
C SER A 64 4.70 -3.78 6.58
N GLU A 65 4.82 -3.81 7.91
CA GLU A 65 6.09 -3.54 8.55
C GLU A 65 7.07 -4.71 8.29
N ILE A 66 8.24 -4.37 7.75
CA ILE A 66 9.33 -5.30 7.55
C ILE A 66 9.91 -5.68 8.91
N MET A 67 10.10 -6.98 9.13
CA MET A 67 10.66 -7.49 10.40
C MET A 67 11.98 -6.77 10.74
N PRO A 68 12.05 -6.06 11.88
CA PRO A 68 13.26 -5.37 12.29
C PRO A 68 14.37 -6.33 12.70
N GLY A 69 15.60 -5.88 12.57
CA GLY A 69 16.79 -6.59 13.02
C GLY A 69 16.99 -6.55 14.53
N GLN A 70 18.21 -6.80 14.99
CA GLN A 70 18.58 -6.68 16.40
C GLN A 70 19.06 -5.26 16.72
N GLY A 71 18.71 -4.78 17.89
CA GLY A 71 19.08 -3.42 18.30
C GLY A 71 18.38 -2.37 17.44
N GLU A 72 19.14 -1.49 16.86
CA GLU A 72 18.67 -0.39 16.01
C GLU A 72 18.61 -0.76 14.51
N THR A 73 18.91 -2.02 14.16
CA THR A 73 18.88 -2.45 12.77
C THR A 73 17.44 -2.47 12.25
N LEU A 74 17.16 -1.68 11.20
CA LEU A 74 15.80 -1.51 10.66
C LEU A 74 15.24 -2.78 10.02
N ILE A 75 16.10 -3.63 9.44
CA ILE A 75 15.70 -4.82 8.67
C ILE A 75 16.45 -6.04 9.19
N SER A 76 15.73 -7.12 9.45
CA SER A 76 16.31 -8.39 9.89
C SER A 76 17.14 -9.04 8.78
N SER A 77 18.23 -9.75 9.17
CA SER A 77 19.01 -10.58 8.23
C SER A 77 18.13 -11.65 7.56
N ALA A 78 17.12 -12.17 8.26
CA ALA A 78 16.18 -13.12 7.67
C ALA A 78 15.43 -12.55 6.46
N ILE A 79 15.18 -11.24 6.44
CA ILE A 79 14.59 -10.56 5.28
C ILE A 79 15.61 -10.43 4.17
N THR A 80 16.79 -9.86 4.44
CA THR A 80 17.80 -9.60 3.41
C THR A 80 18.42 -10.89 2.83
N GLU A 81 18.37 -12.00 3.56
CA GLU A 81 18.79 -13.31 3.07
C GLU A 81 17.76 -13.95 2.12
N ASN A 82 16.47 -13.64 2.30
CA ASN A 82 15.37 -14.25 1.54
C ASN A 82 14.87 -13.38 0.36
N TYR A 83 15.31 -12.14 0.27
CA TYR A 83 14.90 -11.22 -0.81
C TYR A 83 16.12 -10.67 -1.55
N ASP A 84 15.99 -10.51 -2.86
CA ASP A 84 16.93 -9.80 -3.70
C ASP A 84 16.44 -8.36 -3.93
N VAL A 85 17.34 -7.39 -3.86
CA VAL A 85 17.08 -6.03 -4.34
C VAL A 85 17.25 -6.04 -5.86
N VAL A 86 16.14 -5.88 -6.57
CA VAL A 86 16.13 -5.89 -8.04
C VAL A 86 16.53 -4.53 -8.59
N ASN A 87 16.07 -3.46 -7.92
CA ASN A 87 16.43 -2.06 -8.25
C ASN A 87 16.38 -1.20 -6.99
N GLY A 88 17.19 -0.15 -6.93
CA GLY A 88 17.22 0.77 -5.80
C GLY A 88 17.88 0.21 -4.54
N THR A 89 17.33 0.49 -3.37
CA THR A 89 17.89 0.14 -2.06
C THR A 89 16.81 -0.26 -1.07
N TRP A 90 17.21 -0.87 0.06
CA TRP A 90 16.35 -1.00 1.23
C TRP A 90 16.07 0.35 1.90
N PRO A 91 14.89 0.53 2.55
CA PRO A 91 14.57 1.74 3.29
C PRO A 91 15.55 2.00 4.44
N THR A 92 15.95 3.25 4.58
CA THR A 92 16.84 3.74 5.64
C THR A 92 16.23 4.86 6.47
N LYS A 93 15.16 5.50 5.96
CA LYS A 93 14.44 6.58 6.62
C LYS A 93 12.98 6.19 6.88
N TYR A 94 12.31 6.99 7.71
CA TYR A 94 10.91 6.75 8.07
C TYR A 94 9.95 6.85 6.88
N ASN A 95 10.23 7.70 5.92
CA ASN A 95 9.39 7.95 4.75
C ASN A 95 9.82 7.14 3.51
N GLU A 96 10.61 6.09 3.69
CA GLU A 96 11.05 5.22 2.61
C GLU A 96 10.34 3.85 2.69
N VAL A 97 9.90 3.36 1.53
CA VAL A 97 9.24 2.06 1.38
C VAL A 97 9.85 1.28 0.21
N VAL A 98 9.64 -0.02 0.16
CA VAL A 98 10.00 -0.87 -0.98
C VAL A 98 8.78 -1.52 -1.60
N LEU A 99 8.77 -1.64 -2.93
CA LEU A 99 7.83 -2.49 -3.64
C LEU A 99 8.33 -3.93 -3.59
N VAL A 100 7.43 -4.86 -3.28
CA VAL A 100 7.70 -6.29 -3.16
C VAL A 100 7.06 -7.02 -4.33
N LEU A 101 7.88 -7.66 -5.14
CA LEU A 101 7.45 -8.52 -6.23
C LEU A 101 7.43 -9.98 -5.79
N ASP A 102 6.61 -10.77 -6.46
CA ASP A 102 6.67 -12.22 -6.34
C ASP A 102 7.91 -12.83 -7.01
N GLN A 103 8.02 -14.16 -7.01
CA GLN A 103 9.15 -14.88 -7.61
C GLN A 103 9.21 -14.71 -9.14
N ASN A 104 8.12 -14.33 -9.80
CA ASN A 104 8.02 -14.14 -11.25
C ASN A 104 8.32 -12.69 -11.68
N ASN A 105 8.67 -11.79 -10.75
CA ASN A 105 8.75 -10.34 -10.92
C ASN A 105 7.39 -9.70 -11.24
N GLU A 106 6.33 -10.19 -10.63
CA GLU A 106 4.98 -9.73 -10.88
C GLU A 106 4.37 -9.08 -9.63
N ILE A 107 3.43 -8.19 -9.85
CA ILE A 107 2.52 -7.63 -8.88
C ILE A 107 1.09 -7.81 -9.41
N SER A 108 0.13 -8.10 -8.54
CA SER A 108 -1.25 -8.32 -8.99
C SER A 108 -1.84 -7.08 -9.65
N THR A 109 -2.72 -7.29 -10.63
CA THR A 109 -3.42 -6.20 -11.33
C THR A 109 -4.24 -5.33 -10.37
N SER A 110 -4.86 -5.91 -9.36
CA SER A 110 -5.55 -5.18 -8.30
C SER A 110 -4.61 -4.18 -7.60
N ASN A 111 -3.40 -4.61 -7.27
CA ASN A 111 -2.41 -3.72 -6.64
C ASN A 111 -1.93 -2.61 -7.59
N LEU A 112 -1.91 -2.84 -8.91
CA LEU A 112 -1.60 -1.79 -9.88
C LEU A 112 -2.63 -0.67 -9.86
N TYR A 113 -3.92 -1.00 -9.74
CA TYR A 113 -4.98 -0.01 -9.57
C TYR A 113 -4.87 0.71 -8.21
N LYS A 114 -4.71 -0.03 -7.12
CA LYS A 114 -4.57 0.51 -5.76
C LYS A 114 -3.36 1.44 -5.61
N LEU A 115 -2.29 1.16 -6.34
CA LEU A 115 -1.10 2.01 -6.39
C LEU A 115 -1.16 3.10 -7.48
N GLY A 116 -2.28 3.24 -8.18
CA GLY A 116 -2.50 4.26 -9.19
C GLY A 116 -1.58 4.14 -10.41
N PHE A 117 -1.10 2.94 -10.73
CA PHE A 117 -0.39 2.65 -11.99
C PHE A 117 -1.36 2.38 -13.14
N LEU A 118 -2.63 2.16 -12.83
CA LEU A 118 -3.72 2.01 -13.78
C LEU A 118 -4.86 2.96 -13.38
N PRO A 119 -5.65 3.48 -14.36
CA PRO A 119 -6.72 4.42 -14.09
C PRO A 119 -7.84 3.82 -13.22
N ALA A 120 -8.25 4.53 -12.17
CA ALA A 120 -9.35 4.14 -11.29
C ALA A 120 -10.66 3.90 -12.05
N LYS A 121 -10.88 4.64 -13.15
CA LYS A 121 -12.05 4.48 -14.02
C LYS A 121 -12.11 3.09 -14.65
N GLU A 122 -10.97 2.58 -15.15
CA GLU A 122 -10.90 1.23 -15.73
C GLU A 122 -11.23 0.15 -14.68
N TYR A 123 -10.84 0.37 -13.43
CA TYR A 123 -11.18 -0.56 -12.36
C TYR A 123 -12.70 -0.64 -12.14
N LYS A 124 -13.39 0.50 -12.13
CA LYS A 124 -14.86 0.54 -12.02
C LYS A 124 -15.55 -0.18 -13.18
N GLU A 125 -15.12 0.09 -14.40
CA GLU A 125 -15.65 -0.60 -15.60
C GLU A 125 -15.39 -2.13 -15.56
N LEU A 126 -14.24 -2.54 -15.01
CA LEU A 126 -13.91 -3.96 -14.83
C LEU A 126 -14.85 -4.63 -13.83
N ILE A 127 -15.11 -3.98 -12.71
CA ILE A 127 -16.05 -4.48 -11.69
C ILE A 127 -17.45 -4.62 -12.27
N GLU A 128 -17.96 -3.61 -12.97
CA GLU A 128 -19.28 -3.64 -13.63
C GLU A 128 -19.40 -4.82 -14.61
N LYS A 129 -18.38 -5.10 -15.40
CA LYS A 129 -18.35 -6.26 -16.31
C LYS A 129 -18.39 -7.59 -15.54
N ILE A 130 -17.65 -7.69 -14.44
CA ILE A 130 -17.65 -8.90 -13.57
C ILE A 130 -19.06 -9.13 -13.01
N GLU A 131 -19.70 -8.08 -12.50
CA GLU A 131 -21.06 -8.16 -11.94
C GLU A 131 -22.09 -8.59 -12.98
N ASN A 132 -21.92 -8.16 -14.22
CA ASN A 132 -22.77 -8.53 -15.36
C ASN A 132 -22.46 -9.92 -15.93
N GLY A 133 -21.40 -10.59 -15.46
CA GLY A 133 -20.95 -11.88 -15.98
C GLY A 133 -20.37 -11.83 -17.40
N GLU A 134 -19.83 -10.67 -17.77
CA GLU A 134 -19.20 -10.44 -19.09
C GLU A 134 -17.76 -11.01 -19.12
N GLU A 135 -17.29 -11.39 -20.31
CA GLU A 135 -15.88 -11.77 -20.50
C GLU A 135 -14.97 -10.56 -20.30
N ILE A 136 -13.92 -10.75 -19.48
CA ILE A 136 -12.96 -9.71 -19.15
C ILE A 136 -11.67 -9.98 -19.91
N SER A 137 -11.16 -8.95 -20.56
CA SER A 137 -9.80 -8.92 -21.09
C SER A 137 -9.04 -7.80 -20.40
N ILE A 138 -7.95 -8.14 -19.72
CA ILE A 138 -7.08 -7.16 -19.07
C ILE A 138 -5.79 -7.08 -19.87
N ASP A 139 -5.48 -5.90 -20.37
CA ASP A 139 -4.18 -5.64 -20.97
C ASP A 139 -3.13 -5.53 -19.87
N LEU A 140 -2.15 -6.44 -19.89
CA LEU A 140 -1.08 -6.46 -18.90
C LEU A 140 -0.13 -5.28 -19.14
N LYS A 141 -0.14 -4.30 -18.24
CA LYS A 141 0.81 -3.19 -18.24
C LYS A 141 2.17 -3.68 -17.74
N LYS A 142 3.22 -3.38 -18.52
CA LYS A 142 4.60 -3.56 -18.06
C LYS A 142 5.10 -2.23 -17.51
N LEU A 143 5.45 -2.23 -16.24
CA LEU A 143 6.05 -1.08 -15.57
C LEU A 143 7.57 -1.15 -15.67
N THR A 144 8.18 -0.01 -15.86
CA THR A 144 9.62 0.17 -15.69
C THR A 144 9.95 0.45 -14.23
N TYR A 145 11.18 0.16 -13.81
CA TYR A 145 11.61 0.49 -12.44
C TYR A 145 11.57 1.99 -12.18
N ASP A 146 11.84 2.81 -13.18
CA ASP A 146 11.78 4.27 -13.06
C ASP A 146 10.35 4.75 -12.78
N GLU A 147 9.33 4.19 -13.45
CA GLU A 147 7.93 4.49 -13.14
C GLU A 147 7.58 4.13 -11.71
N VAL A 148 8.07 2.98 -11.23
CA VAL A 148 7.83 2.53 -9.85
C VAL A 148 8.50 3.46 -8.84
N LEU A 149 9.79 3.76 -9.01
CA LEU A 149 10.56 4.59 -8.06
C LEU A 149 10.12 6.06 -8.05
N ASN A 150 9.54 6.55 -9.16
CA ASN A 150 9.01 7.90 -9.25
C ASN A 150 7.56 8.03 -8.79
N LYS A 151 6.91 6.93 -8.41
CA LYS A 151 5.53 6.96 -7.93
C LYS A 151 5.44 7.64 -6.58
N LYS A 152 4.58 8.66 -6.50
CA LYS A 152 4.37 9.42 -5.27
C LYS A 152 3.25 8.81 -4.44
N LEU A 153 3.53 8.60 -3.18
CA LEU A 153 2.60 8.11 -2.18
C LEU A 153 2.50 9.16 -1.08
N ASN A 154 1.30 9.47 -0.65
CA ASN A 154 1.02 10.53 0.32
C ASN A 154 0.34 9.93 1.54
N MET A 155 1.03 9.93 2.67
CA MET A 155 0.51 9.38 3.92
C MET A 155 -0.18 10.46 4.74
N LEU A 156 -1.39 10.13 5.22
CA LEU A 156 -2.16 10.90 6.20
C LEU A 156 -2.30 10.10 7.49
N LEU A 157 -2.14 10.77 8.61
CA LEU A 157 -2.47 10.23 9.91
C LEU A 157 -3.95 10.47 10.20
N GLU A 158 -4.57 9.64 11.03
CA GLU A 158 -5.97 9.86 11.44
C GLU A 158 -6.21 11.26 12.01
N THR A 159 -5.20 11.84 12.66
CA THR A 159 -5.26 13.20 13.20
C THR A 159 -5.30 14.30 12.14
N ASP A 160 -4.85 14.03 10.92
CA ASP A 160 -4.80 15.02 9.83
C ASP A 160 -6.18 15.32 9.25
N TYR A 161 -7.14 14.40 9.46
CA TYR A 161 -8.54 14.58 9.04
C TYR A 161 -9.32 15.54 9.92
N TYR A 162 -8.75 16.04 11.01
CA TYR A 162 -9.48 16.90 11.94
C TYR A 162 -9.04 18.36 11.82
N THR A 163 -10.02 19.26 11.81
CA THR A 163 -9.80 20.70 11.84
C THR A 163 -10.47 21.31 13.07
N LYS A 164 -9.79 22.29 13.70
CA LYS A 164 -10.36 22.99 14.84
C LYS A 164 -11.36 24.03 14.37
N ASN A 165 -12.62 23.94 14.85
CA ASN A 165 -13.67 24.88 14.54
C ASN A 165 -13.60 26.15 15.43
N GLU A 166 -14.46 27.14 15.14
CA GLU A 166 -14.52 28.42 15.88
C GLU A 166 -14.84 28.26 17.37
N ASN A 167 -15.53 27.18 17.74
CA ASN A 167 -15.88 26.86 19.14
C ASN A 167 -14.76 26.13 19.89
N GLY A 168 -13.65 25.84 19.22
CA GLY A 168 -12.52 25.12 19.79
C GLY A 168 -12.64 23.60 19.77
N ASN A 169 -13.70 23.03 19.20
CA ASN A 169 -13.88 21.60 18.98
C ASN A 169 -13.19 21.17 17.69
N PHE A 170 -12.96 19.85 17.53
CA PHE A 170 -12.40 19.27 16.32
C PHE A 170 -13.51 18.62 15.51
N ASP A 171 -13.62 19.02 14.24
CA ASP A 171 -14.53 18.42 13.25
C ASP A 171 -13.72 17.57 12.28
N ARG A 172 -14.20 16.37 11.98
CA ARG A 172 -13.60 15.51 10.97
C ARG A 172 -14.03 15.99 9.58
N LEU A 173 -13.04 16.14 8.70
CA LEU A 173 -13.27 16.46 7.28
C LEU A 173 -13.91 15.27 6.57
N GLU A 174 -14.74 15.54 5.58
CA GLU A 174 -15.26 14.52 4.68
C GLU A 174 -14.17 14.14 3.65
N GLU A 175 -14.17 12.88 3.21
CA GLU A 175 -13.20 12.38 2.25
C GLU A 175 -13.70 12.59 0.81
N THR A 176 -14.14 13.83 0.50
CA THR A 176 -14.45 14.22 -0.87
C THR A 176 -13.16 14.39 -1.67
N GLN A 177 -13.21 14.25 -2.99
CA GLN A 177 -12.04 14.43 -3.85
C GLN A 177 -11.36 15.79 -3.62
N GLU A 178 -12.15 16.88 -3.49
CA GLU A 178 -11.63 18.23 -3.27
C GLU A 178 -10.96 18.39 -1.88
N ASP A 179 -11.53 17.77 -0.84
CA ASP A 179 -10.97 17.85 0.51
C ASP A 179 -9.71 16.98 0.63
N LEU A 180 -9.68 15.81 -0.02
CA LEU A 180 -8.50 14.97 -0.12
C LEU A 180 -7.35 15.70 -0.81
N GLU A 181 -7.57 16.40 -1.92
CA GLU A 181 -6.53 17.19 -2.59
C GLU A 181 -5.89 18.22 -1.64
N LYS A 182 -6.72 18.92 -0.84
CA LYS A 182 -6.24 19.88 0.18
C LYS A 182 -5.47 19.21 1.32
N LEU A 183 -5.93 18.01 1.75
CA LEU A 183 -5.25 17.23 2.79
C LEU A 183 -3.89 16.74 2.30
N LEU A 184 -3.80 16.31 1.05
CA LEU A 184 -2.56 15.82 0.46
C LEU A 184 -1.46 16.88 0.37
N GLU A 185 -1.80 18.17 0.32
CA GLU A 185 -0.81 19.26 0.40
C GLU A 185 -0.01 19.24 1.72
N LYS A 186 -0.58 18.66 2.78
CA LYS A 186 0.04 18.56 4.13
C LYS A 186 0.52 17.17 4.46
N SER A 187 0.32 16.22 3.56
CA SER A 187 0.66 14.81 3.77
C SER A 187 2.17 14.59 3.87
N VAL A 188 2.55 13.47 4.44
CA VAL A 188 3.93 12.98 4.40
C VAL A 188 4.13 12.20 3.12
N GLU A 189 5.06 12.68 2.27
CA GLU A 189 5.42 11.95 1.06
C GLU A 189 6.25 10.72 1.42
N LEU A 190 5.80 9.54 0.97
CA LEU A 190 6.53 8.29 1.06
C LEU A 190 7.17 7.99 -0.29
N ASP A 191 8.47 7.73 -0.27
CA ASP A 191 9.28 7.42 -1.45
C ASP A 191 9.43 5.90 -1.61
N ILE A 192 9.13 5.36 -2.78
CA ILE A 192 9.51 3.98 -3.13
C ILE A 192 10.99 4.02 -3.51
N VAL A 193 11.86 3.58 -2.60
CA VAL A 193 13.32 3.64 -2.78
C VAL A 193 13.92 2.38 -3.37
N GLY A 194 13.14 1.32 -3.46
CA GLY A 194 13.62 0.07 -4.01
C GLY A 194 12.51 -0.87 -4.42
N VAL A 195 12.89 -1.80 -5.27
CA VAL A 195 12.07 -2.94 -5.68
C VAL A 195 12.79 -4.20 -5.24
N VAL A 196 12.12 -5.02 -4.45
CA VAL A 196 12.65 -6.27 -3.92
C VAL A 196 11.82 -7.45 -4.37
N LYS A 197 12.44 -8.60 -4.47
CA LYS A 197 11.82 -9.83 -4.94
C LYS A 197 12.16 -10.99 -4.03
N LEU A 198 11.19 -11.86 -3.76
CA LEU A 198 11.42 -13.10 -3.05
C LEU A 198 12.37 -14.01 -3.87
N LYS A 199 13.43 -14.51 -3.25
CA LYS A 199 14.39 -15.40 -3.92
C LYS A 199 13.74 -16.71 -4.35
N GLU A 200 14.23 -17.26 -5.44
CA GLU A 200 13.84 -18.59 -5.90
C GLU A 200 14.12 -19.66 -4.84
N GLY A 201 13.16 -20.56 -4.64
CA GLY A 201 13.28 -21.64 -3.66
C GLY A 201 12.96 -21.26 -2.22
N VAL A 202 12.49 -20.04 -1.98
CA VAL A 202 11.96 -19.61 -0.69
C VAL A 202 10.44 -19.81 -0.69
N ASP A 203 9.94 -20.75 0.11
CA ASP A 203 8.52 -21.11 0.12
C ASP A 203 7.63 -20.15 0.94
N ASN A 204 8.23 -19.43 1.89
CA ASN A 204 7.50 -18.56 2.81
C ASN A 204 7.91 -17.10 2.64
N ALA A 205 7.02 -16.29 2.09
CA ALA A 205 7.17 -14.85 2.06
C ALA A 205 7.06 -14.28 3.48
N LEU A 206 8.08 -13.52 3.90
CA LEU A 206 8.10 -12.84 5.20
C LEU A 206 7.50 -11.43 5.12
N ILE A 207 7.46 -10.85 3.92
CA ILE A 207 6.75 -9.60 3.62
C ILE A 207 5.51 -10.01 2.83
N THR A 208 4.34 -9.78 3.40
CA THR A 208 3.07 -10.31 2.88
C THR A 208 2.26 -9.29 2.07
N SER A 209 2.70 -8.04 2.08
CA SER A 209 2.04 -6.95 1.38
C SER A 209 2.91 -6.40 0.24
N PRO A 210 2.30 -5.79 -0.78
CA PRO A 210 3.01 -5.23 -1.93
C PRO A 210 4.02 -4.13 -1.57
N LEU A 211 3.78 -3.39 -0.48
CA LEU A 211 4.70 -2.37 0.01
C LEU A 211 5.20 -2.71 1.42
N GLY A 212 6.52 -2.69 1.57
CA GLY A 212 7.19 -2.90 2.84
C GLY A 212 7.77 -1.59 3.39
N TYR A 213 7.51 -1.30 4.67
CA TYR A 213 8.09 -0.17 5.39
C TYR A 213 8.83 -0.65 6.65
N THR A 214 9.70 0.18 7.20
CA THR A 214 10.48 -0.19 8.39
C THR A 214 9.86 0.37 9.66
N LYS A 215 10.28 -0.18 10.81
CA LYS A 215 9.94 0.33 12.13
C LYS A 215 10.11 1.85 12.29
N ALA A 216 11.00 2.47 11.50
CA ALA A 216 11.17 3.93 11.55
C ALA A 216 9.89 4.70 11.18
N LEU A 217 9.05 4.16 10.25
CA LEU A 217 7.75 4.74 9.94
C LEU A 217 6.77 4.55 11.11
N THR A 218 6.73 3.36 11.72
CA THR A 218 5.90 3.09 12.91
C THR A 218 6.24 4.07 14.04
N ASP A 219 7.52 4.26 14.34
CA ASP A 219 7.97 5.19 15.37
C ASP A 219 7.57 6.65 15.04
N TYR A 220 7.71 7.05 13.76
CA TYR A 220 7.26 8.37 13.28
C TYR A 220 5.76 8.58 13.48
N ILE A 221 4.93 7.60 13.11
CA ILE A 221 3.47 7.67 13.26
C ILE A 221 3.10 7.83 14.74
N ILE A 222 3.65 6.99 15.61
CA ILE A 222 3.39 7.03 17.07
C ILE A 222 3.80 8.40 17.64
N GLU A 223 4.98 8.89 17.29
CA GLU A 223 5.48 10.17 17.80
C GLU A 223 4.60 11.35 17.38
N ASN A 224 4.17 11.38 16.11
CA ASN A 224 3.36 12.48 15.60
C ASN A 224 1.90 12.41 16.06
N THR A 225 1.32 11.22 16.14
CA THR A 225 -0.02 11.03 16.72
C THR A 225 -0.05 11.50 18.19
N ASN A 226 0.97 11.16 18.98
CA ASN A 226 1.06 11.58 20.38
C ASN A 226 1.27 13.09 20.58
N LYS A 227 1.78 13.80 19.57
CA LYS A 227 1.95 15.26 19.60
C LYS A 227 0.72 16.01 19.10
N SER A 228 -0.21 15.33 18.49
CA SER A 228 -1.43 15.95 17.96
C SER A 228 -2.28 16.51 19.10
N PRO A 229 -2.91 17.68 18.91
CA PRO A 229 -3.88 18.23 19.86
C PRO A 229 -5.27 17.58 19.75
N VAL A 230 -5.48 16.66 18.80
CA VAL A 230 -6.74 15.93 18.55
C VAL A 230 -6.89 14.79 19.52
#